data_e1314721c9c7a55afe73532ff2e522d4
#
_entry.id   e1314721c9c7a55afe73532ff2e522d4
#
_cell.length_a   1.000
_cell.length_b   1.000
_cell.length_c   1.000
_cell.angle_alpha   90.00
_cell.angle_beta   90.00
_cell.angle_gamma   90.00
#
_symmetry.space_group_name_H-M   'P 1'
#
loop_
_entity.id
_entity.type
_entity.pdbx_description
1 polymer ?
#
loop_
_entity_poly.entity_id
_entity_poly.type
_entity_poly.pdbx_seq_one_letter_code
_entity_poly.pdbx_strand_id
1 'polypeptide(L)'
;MADKYGQVNSNYGYQWKRFNQLDKVIEQLKNNKNTRQAAISIYDGKEQHMYDTDTPCTYAVQFTIVDDKLNMAVVMRSNDIWYGFCNDQYCFSKLQMLVAEETGYEIGTYYHFAHNLHLYNDKLPTKKIRNYHL
;
A
#
# COMPACT_ATOMS: atom_id res chain seq x y z
N MET A 1 3.64 14.51 -6.84
CA MET A 1 3.31 15.79 -7.55
C MET A 1 2.24 15.47 -8.57
N ALA A 2 1.32 16.41 -8.83
CA ALA A 2 0.36 16.23 -9.90
C ALA A 2 1.06 16.22 -11.27
N ASP A 3 0.55 15.43 -12.22
CA ASP A 3 1.01 15.45 -13.61
C ASP A 3 0.57 16.73 -14.34
N LYS A 4 0.90 16.84 -15.64
CA LYS A 4 0.54 17.99 -16.48
C LYS A 4 -0.98 18.23 -16.64
N TYR A 5 -1.80 17.23 -16.24
CA TYR A 5 -3.27 17.32 -16.25
C TYR A 5 -3.86 17.52 -14.85
N GLY A 6 -3.01 17.72 -13.83
CA GLY A 6 -3.43 17.87 -12.43
C GLY A 6 -3.80 16.58 -11.74
N GLN A 7 -3.48 15.43 -12.32
CA GLN A 7 -3.73 14.12 -11.72
C GLN A 7 -2.61 13.71 -10.75
N VAL A 8 -2.99 13.07 -9.65
CA VAL A 8 -2.07 12.51 -8.65
C VAL A 8 -2.21 11.00 -8.70
N ASN A 9 -1.32 10.33 -9.45
CA ASN A 9 -1.37 8.88 -9.67
C ASN A 9 -1.06 8.08 -8.40
N SER A 10 -0.32 8.68 -7.46
CA SER A 10 -0.04 8.11 -6.14
C SER A 10 -1.18 8.27 -5.13
N ASN A 11 -2.34 8.77 -5.54
CA ASN A 11 -3.53 8.83 -4.67
C ASN A 11 -4.09 7.43 -4.40
N TYR A 12 -3.71 6.82 -3.29
CA TYR A 12 -4.12 5.46 -2.95
C TYR A 12 -5.64 5.31 -2.78
N GLY A 13 -6.33 6.30 -2.24
CA GLY A 13 -7.79 6.27 -2.13
C GLY A 13 -8.50 6.12 -3.47
N TYR A 14 -7.99 6.77 -4.51
CA TYR A 14 -8.45 6.59 -5.89
C TYR A 14 -8.05 5.21 -6.42
N GLN A 15 -6.81 4.79 -6.24
CA GLN A 15 -6.29 3.52 -6.76
C GLN A 15 -7.04 2.30 -6.21
N TRP A 16 -7.44 2.33 -4.94
CA TRP A 16 -8.20 1.23 -4.34
C TRP A 16 -9.61 1.09 -4.91
N LYS A 17 -10.24 2.20 -5.27
CA LYS A 17 -11.63 2.25 -5.75
C LYS A 17 -11.76 2.07 -7.25
N ARG A 18 -10.71 2.41 -8.02
CA ARG A 18 -10.80 2.28 -9.49
C ARG A 18 -11.13 0.85 -9.90
N PHE A 19 -11.90 0.72 -10.96
CA PHE A 19 -12.41 -0.58 -11.44
C PHE A 19 -13.25 -1.35 -10.41
N ASN A 20 -13.77 -0.66 -9.41
CA ASN A 20 -14.59 -1.26 -8.34
C ASN A 20 -13.87 -2.35 -7.54
N GLN A 21 -12.52 -2.26 -7.42
CA GLN A 21 -11.69 -3.31 -6.81
C GLN A 21 -11.99 -3.49 -5.33
N LEU A 22 -12.14 -2.40 -4.58
CA LEU A 22 -12.35 -2.45 -3.13
C LEU A 22 -13.66 -3.19 -2.78
N ASP A 23 -14.77 -2.83 -3.47
CA ASP A 23 -16.06 -3.47 -3.21
C ASP A 23 -16.03 -4.95 -3.58
N LYS A 24 -15.37 -5.31 -4.70
CA LYS A 24 -15.19 -6.71 -5.09
C LYS A 24 -14.38 -7.52 -4.09
N VAL A 25 -13.33 -6.95 -3.53
CA VAL A 25 -12.53 -7.60 -2.47
C VAL A 25 -13.38 -7.85 -1.24
N ILE A 26 -14.15 -6.86 -0.79
CA ILE A 26 -15.06 -6.99 0.36
C ILE A 26 -16.09 -8.09 0.09
N GLU A 27 -16.71 -8.10 -1.09
CA GLU A 27 -17.65 -9.13 -1.48
C GLU A 27 -17.03 -10.53 -1.51
N GLN A 28 -15.85 -10.70 -2.08
CA GLN A 28 -15.13 -11.96 -2.12
C GLN A 28 -14.84 -12.51 -0.72
N LEU A 29 -14.40 -11.66 0.21
CA LEU A 29 -14.11 -12.05 1.58
C LEU A 29 -15.38 -12.43 2.36
N LYS A 30 -16.49 -11.72 2.13
CA LYS A 30 -17.81 -12.06 2.72
C LYS A 30 -18.32 -13.41 2.22
N ASN A 31 -18.17 -13.68 0.93
CA ASN A 31 -18.68 -14.90 0.31
C ASN A 31 -17.82 -16.13 0.59
N ASN A 32 -16.51 -15.95 0.76
CA ASN A 32 -15.57 -17.05 1.00
C ASN A 32 -14.36 -16.58 1.82
N LYS A 33 -14.36 -16.89 3.12
CA LYS A 33 -13.23 -16.53 4.00
C LYS A 33 -11.89 -17.19 3.61
N ASN A 34 -11.93 -18.27 2.84
CA ASN A 34 -10.73 -18.97 2.37
C ASN A 34 -10.27 -18.50 0.97
N THR A 35 -10.84 -17.41 0.45
CA THR A 35 -10.45 -16.88 -0.86
C THR A 35 -8.97 -16.50 -0.89
N ARG A 36 -8.34 -16.77 -2.03
CA ARG A 36 -6.97 -16.33 -2.35
C ARG A 36 -6.95 -15.26 -3.43
N GLN A 37 -8.12 -14.74 -3.78
CA GLN A 37 -8.31 -13.79 -4.89
C GLN A 37 -8.56 -12.35 -4.40
N ALA A 38 -8.67 -12.12 -3.09
CA ALA A 38 -8.96 -10.81 -2.53
C ALA A 38 -7.72 -9.90 -2.62
N ALA A 39 -7.49 -9.35 -3.80
CA ALA A 39 -6.36 -8.49 -4.10
C ALA A 39 -6.79 -7.22 -4.84
N ILE A 40 -6.11 -6.11 -4.52
CA ILE A 40 -6.21 -4.83 -5.22
C ILE A 40 -4.91 -4.60 -5.98
N SER A 41 -4.99 -4.45 -7.31
CA SER A 41 -3.85 -4.07 -8.14
C SER A 41 -3.77 -2.55 -8.25
N ILE A 42 -2.62 -1.98 -7.92
CA ILE A 42 -2.39 -0.53 -7.97
C ILE A 42 -1.54 -0.18 -9.19
N TYR A 43 -0.47 -0.94 -9.43
CA TYR A 43 0.42 -0.73 -10.56
C TYR A 43 -0.16 -1.42 -11.79
N ASP A 44 -0.59 -0.63 -12.76
CA ASP A 44 -1.23 -1.13 -13.98
C ASP A 44 -0.21 -1.27 -15.12
N GLY A 45 -0.09 -2.47 -15.67
CA GLY A 45 0.83 -2.76 -16.78
C GLY A 45 0.52 -2.01 -18.08
N LYS A 46 -0.71 -1.53 -18.27
CA LYS A 46 -1.06 -0.69 -19.41
C LYS A 46 -0.62 0.76 -19.24
N GLU A 47 -0.67 1.26 -18.01
CA GLU A 47 -0.48 2.67 -17.69
C GLU A 47 0.92 2.98 -17.17
N GLN A 48 1.67 1.99 -16.72
CA GLN A 48 2.97 2.21 -16.08
C GLN A 48 3.94 3.06 -16.88
N HIS A 49 3.93 2.93 -18.21
CA HIS A 49 4.78 3.72 -19.11
C HIS A 49 4.26 5.15 -19.33
N MET A 50 3.03 5.45 -18.93
CA MET A 50 2.43 6.78 -19.00
C MET A 50 2.70 7.61 -17.75
N TYR A 51 3.24 7.00 -16.69
CA TYR A 51 3.59 7.69 -15.45
C TYR A 51 4.96 8.38 -15.58
N ASP A 52 4.97 9.60 -16.09
CA ASP A 52 6.22 10.35 -16.31
C ASP A 52 6.86 10.84 -15.01
N THR A 53 6.05 11.29 -14.04
CA THR A 53 6.54 12.00 -12.86
C THR A 53 6.02 11.45 -11.53
N ASP A 54 4.79 10.96 -11.48
CA ASP A 54 4.12 10.46 -10.27
C ASP A 54 3.68 9.02 -10.48
N THR A 55 4.63 8.10 -10.32
CA THR A 55 4.40 6.67 -10.45
C THR A 55 4.02 6.07 -9.11
N PRO A 56 2.92 5.31 -8.99
CA PRO A 56 2.57 4.62 -7.76
C PRO A 56 3.73 3.76 -7.23
N CYS A 57 4.04 3.89 -5.94
CA CYS A 57 5.07 3.11 -5.30
C CYS A 57 4.60 1.69 -4.92
N THR A 58 3.31 1.50 -4.79
CA THR A 58 2.71 0.22 -4.41
C THR A 58 2.30 -0.57 -5.64
N TYR A 59 2.66 -1.86 -5.68
CA TYR A 59 2.20 -2.79 -6.72
C TYR A 59 0.79 -3.26 -6.45
N ALA A 60 0.57 -3.82 -5.26
CA ALA A 60 -0.69 -4.48 -4.92
C ALA A 60 -0.88 -4.56 -3.40
N VAL A 61 -2.13 -4.84 -3.03
CA VAL A 61 -2.53 -5.18 -1.66
C VAL A 61 -3.29 -6.51 -1.72
N GLN A 62 -2.93 -7.46 -0.88
CA GLN A 62 -3.59 -8.75 -0.75
C GLN A 62 -4.21 -8.88 0.65
N PHE A 63 -5.43 -9.41 0.71
CA PHE A 63 -6.12 -9.72 1.95
C PHE A 63 -6.29 -11.23 2.12
N THR A 64 -6.16 -11.70 3.35
CA THR A 64 -6.41 -13.09 3.73
C THR A 64 -7.03 -13.15 5.13
N ILE A 65 -7.89 -14.15 5.36
CA ILE A 65 -8.46 -14.38 6.68
C ILE A 65 -7.81 -15.62 7.27
N VAL A 66 -7.21 -15.47 8.45
CA VAL A 66 -6.58 -16.55 9.22
C VAL A 66 -7.05 -16.41 10.66
N ASP A 67 -7.56 -17.49 11.25
CA ASP A 67 -8.08 -17.50 12.62
C ASP A 67 -9.11 -16.39 12.89
N ASP A 68 -10.03 -16.20 11.92
CA ASP A 68 -11.06 -15.15 11.90
C ASP A 68 -10.53 -13.70 12.01
N LYS A 69 -9.25 -13.48 11.64
CA LYS A 69 -8.62 -12.18 11.56
C LYS A 69 -8.24 -11.83 10.13
N LEU A 70 -8.50 -10.58 9.75
CA LEU A 70 -8.15 -10.05 8.44
C LEU A 70 -6.68 -9.61 8.42
N ASN A 71 -5.85 -10.40 7.77
CA ASN A 71 -4.47 -10.05 7.46
C ASN A 71 -4.41 -9.28 6.14
N MET A 72 -3.45 -8.36 6.05
CA MET A 72 -3.20 -7.59 4.83
C MET A 72 -1.71 -7.59 4.52
N ALA A 73 -1.36 -7.82 3.25
CA ALA A 73 0.00 -7.69 2.75
C ALA A 73 0.07 -6.58 1.70
N VAL A 74 0.99 -5.65 1.89
CA VAL A 74 1.27 -4.55 0.96
C VAL A 74 2.63 -4.78 0.31
N VAL A 75 2.68 -4.71 -1.02
CA VAL A 75 3.91 -4.91 -1.81
C VAL A 75 4.23 -3.63 -2.57
N MET A 76 5.37 -3.02 -2.23
CA MET A 76 5.84 -1.78 -2.83
C MET A 76 7.12 -2.00 -3.65
N ARG A 77 7.25 -1.31 -4.80
CA ARG A 77 8.51 -1.25 -5.57
C ARG A 77 9.56 -0.40 -4.87
N SER A 78 9.09 0.63 -4.15
CA SER A 78 9.97 1.65 -3.55
C SER A 78 9.26 2.29 -2.35
N ASN A 79 9.99 2.53 -1.27
CA ASN A 79 9.47 3.23 -0.11
C ASN A 79 10.56 4.09 0.53
N ASP A 80 10.28 5.38 0.70
CA ASP A 80 11.16 6.31 1.39
C ASP A 80 10.89 6.28 2.89
N ILE A 81 11.91 5.98 3.68
CA ILE A 81 11.79 5.87 5.14
C ILE A 81 11.35 7.18 5.79
N TRP A 82 11.82 8.31 5.27
CA TRP A 82 11.59 9.60 5.91
C TRP A 82 10.23 10.21 5.59
N TYR A 83 9.87 10.24 4.31
CA TYR A 83 8.64 10.90 3.88
C TYR A 83 7.48 9.93 3.63
N GLY A 84 7.78 8.72 3.17
CA GLY A 84 6.78 7.77 2.70
C GLY A 84 6.35 6.78 3.76
N PHE A 85 7.29 6.10 4.41
CA PHE A 85 7.03 4.92 5.23
C PHE A 85 5.93 5.10 6.28
N CYS A 86 6.01 6.14 7.12
CA CYS A 86 5.01 6.38 8.16
C CYS A 86 3.63 6.71 7.58
N ASN A 87 3.60 7.50 6.49
CA ASN A 87 2.36 7.87 5.82
C ASN A 87 1.71 6.66 5.14
N ASP A 88 2.52 5.82 4.48
CA ASP A 88 2.06 4.60 3.84
C ASP A 88 1.52 3.61 4.87
N GLN A 89 2.24 3.40 5.98
CA GLN A 89 1.77 2.58 7.11
C GLN A 89 0.41 3.05 7.62
N TYR A 90 0.23 4.35 7.80
CA TYR A 90 -1.02 4.93 8.26
C TYR A 90 -2.14 4.71 7.24
N CYS A 91 -1.90 5.04 5.96
CA CYS A 91 -2.90 4.88 4.90
C CYS A 91 -3.35 3.43 4.73
N PHE A 92 -2.41 2.50 4.65
CA PHE A 92 -2.75 1.08 4.48
C PHE A 92 -3.37 0.47 5.73
N SER A 93 -2.98 0.91 6.93
CA SER A 93 -3.68 0.50 8.15
C SER A 93 -5.15 0.93 8.15
N LYS A 94 -5.46 2.13 7.65
CA LYS A 94 -6.84 2.59 7.47
C LYS A 94 -7.61 1.75 6.44
N LEU A 95 -6.96 1.32 5.37
CA LEU A 95 -7.56 0.40 4.40
C LEU A 95 -7.88 -0.95 5.06
N GLN A 96 -6.95 -1.51 5.85
CA GLN A 96 -7.18 -2.77 6.57
C GLN A 96 -8.35 -2.64 7.55
N MET A 97 -8.41 -1.55 8.31
CA MET A 97 -9.52 -1.27 9.24
C MET A 97 -10.87 -1.22 8.52
N LEU A 98 -10.93 -0.50 7.40
CA LEU A 98 -12.15 -0.38 6.59
C LEU A 98 -12.62 -1.76 6.09
N VAL A 99 -11.72 -2.57 5.53
CA VAL A 99 -12.08 -3.90 5.02
C VAL A 99 -12.48 -4.83 6.16
N ALA A 100 -11.82 -4.76 7.31
CA ALA A 100 -12.17 -5.54 8.50
C ALA A 100 -13.58 -5.19 9.01
N GLU A 101 -13.89 -3.89 9.12
CA GLU A 101 -15.21 -3.40 9.53
C GLU A 101 -16.30 -3.87 8.57
N GLU A 102 -16.11 -3.69 7.26
CA GLU A 102 -17.07 -4.08 6.23
C GLU A 102 -17.29 -5.59 6.12
N THR A 103 -16.30 -6.39 6.47
CA THR A 103 -16.37 -7.85 6.40
C THR A 103 -16.74 -8.52 7.73
N GLY A 104 -16.67 -7.76 8.84
CA GLY A 104 -17.01 -8.23 10.19
C GLY A 104 -15.89 -9.08 10.84
N TYR A 105 -14.66 -9.05 10.32
CA TYR A 105 -13.52 -9.75 10.90
C TYR A 105 -12.70 -8.84 11.81
N GLU A 106 -12.04 -9.44 12.80
CA GLU A 106 -11.04 -8.72 13.60
C GLU A 106 -9.82 -8.37 12.73
N ILE A 107 -9.12 -7.29 13.11
CA ILE A 107 -7.88 -6.90 12.46
C ILE A 107 -6.77 -7.90 12.84
N GLY A 108 -6.13 -8.46 11.81
CA GLY A 108 -4.98 -9.34 11.94
C GLY A 108 -3.66 -8.62 11.67
N THR A 109 -2.71 -9.34 11.12
CA THR A 109 -1.36 -8.83 10.83
C THR A 109 -1.35 -7.98 9.56
N TYR A 110 -0.62 -6.87 9.62
CA TYR A 110 -0.22 -6.08 8.45
C TYR A 110 1.22 -6.42 8.08
N TYR A 111 1.42 -6.93 6.87
CA TYR A 111 2.73 -7.20 6.28
C TYR A 111 3.08 -6.10 5.30
N HIS A 112 4.26 -5.51 5.45
CA HIS A 112 4.74 -4.48 4.56
C HIS A 112 6.05 -4.92 3.91
N PHE A 113 6.04 -5.06 2.59
CA PHE A 113 7.22 -5.37 1.81
C PHE A 113 7.56 -4.21 0.89
N ALA A 114 8.79 -3.73 0.96
CA ALA A 114 9.33 -2.74 0.03
C ALA A 114 10.58 -3.32 -0.64
N HIS A 115 10.53 -3.45 -1.98
CA HIS A 115 11.69 -3.93 -2.75
C HIS A 115 12.89 -3.00 -2.60
N ASN A 116 12.66 -1.70 -2.68
CA ASN A 116 13.67 -0.67 -2.47
C ASN A 116 13.26 0.23 -1.31
N LEU A 117 13.76 -0.07 -0.11
CA LEU A 117 13.64 0.81 1.05
C LEU A 117 14.84 1.74 1.07
N HIS A 118 14.60 3.06 1.01
CA HIS A 118 15.68 4.04 0.85
C HIS A 118 15.49 5.28 1.72
N LEU A 119 16.55 6.05 1.80
CA LEU A 119 16.58 7.34 2.46
C LEU A 119 17.41 8.31 1.61
N TYR A 120 16.88 9.49 1.32
CA TYR A 120 17.60 10.51 0.57
C TYR A 120 18.74 11.10 1.39
N ASN A 121 19.91 11.31 0.75
CA ASN A 121 21.12 11.77 1.41
C ASN A 121 21.00 13.14 2.07
N ASP A 122 20.18 14.02 1.52
CA ASP A 122 19.92 15.36 2.07
C ASP A 122 19.17 15.32 3.41
N LYS A 123 18.55 14.19 3.74
CA LYS A 123 17.80 13.97 5.00
C LYS A 123 18.62 13.27 6.08
N LEU A 124 19.76 12.71 5.72
CA LEU A 124 20.67 12.11 6.69
C LEU A 124 21.41 13.19 7.46
N PRO A 125 21.31 13.25 8.80
CA PRO A 125 22.23 14.01 9.61
C PRO A 125 23.60 13.31 9.66
N THR A 126 24.23 13.20 8.49
CA THR A 126 25.41 12.37 8.22
C THR A 126 26.57 12.64 9.19
N LYS A 127 26.69 13.88 9.68
CA LYS A 127 27.68 14.23 10.70
C LYS A 127 27.37 13.67 12.08
N LYS A 128 26.09 13.48 12.43
CA LYS A 128 25.69 12.91 13.73
C LYS A 128 25.71 11.38 13.73
N ILE A 129 25.31 10.74 12.62
CA ILE A 129 25.25 9.28 12.53
C ILE A 129 26.64 8.65 12.49
N ARG A 130 27.63 9.32 11.86
CA ARG A 130 29.02 8.83 11.84
C ARG A 130 29.70 8.79 13.22
N ASN A 131 29.15 9.47 14.20
CA ASN A 131 29.69 9.49 15.57
C ASN A 131 29.05 8.44 16.50
N TYR A 132 28.02 7.72 16.05
CA TYR A 132 27.54 6.53 16.73
C TYR A 132 28.35 5.34 16.19
N HIS A 133 29.44 5.03 16.85
CA HIS A 133 30.10 3.73 16.68
C HIS A 133 29.19 2.68 17.33
N LEU A 134 28.59 1.85 16.49
CA LEU A 134 28.01 0.58 16.93
C LEU A 134 29.13 -0.39 17.29
#